data_aa4836082861b3122d8d895f7e2b7adf
#
_entry.id   aa4836082861b3122d8d895f7e2b7adf
#
_cell.length_a   1.000
_cell.length_b   1.000
_cell.length_c   1.000
_cell.angle_alpha   90.00
_cell.angle_beta   90.00
_cell.angle_gamma   90.00
#
_symmetry.space_group_name_H-M   'P 1'
#
loop_
_entity.id
_entity.type
_entity.pdbx_description
1 polymer ?
#
loop_
_entity_poly.entity_id
_entity_poly.type
_entity_poly.pdbx_seq_one_letter_code
_entity_poly.pdbx_strand_id
1 'polypeptide(L)'
;MNRLTKNAAAAAACWALAALPGMLSAPAVAADTAPYKVVEGNKVDAQTLSGWRTWRAMACERCHGAAQEGMVGPSLVDSLKVLSKDEFKAAVLKGRIEKGMPNFDTSKMVSENIDSLYAYLKGRSDGAIQPGRLQEIGK
;
A
#
# COMPACT_ATOMS: atom_id res chain seq x y z
N MET A 1 -68.38 53.18 11.77
CA MET A 1 -67.94 53.85 13.00
C MET A 1 -66.60 53.25 13.40
N ASN A 2 -65.57 54.08 13.36
CA ASN A 2 -64.41 54.16 14.24
C ASN A 2 -63.52 52.91 14.39
N ARG A 3 -62.36 52.96 14.31
CA ARG A 3 -61.09 53.81 14.44
C ARG A 3 -59.93 52.86 14.32
N LEU A 4 -58.96 53.23 13.53
CA LEU A 4 -57.59 53.69 13.92
C LEU A 4 -56.90 52.84 15.01
N THR A 5 -55.79 52.28 14.76
CA THR A 5 -54.43 52.84 14.92
C THR A 5 -53.29 51.80 14.80
N LYS A 6 -52.32 52.20 14.11
CA LYS A 6 -50.88 52.36 14.42
C LYS A 6 -49.95 51.13 14.30
N ASN A 7 -49.16 51.27 13.30
CA ASN A 7 -47.71 51.06 13.18
C ASN A 7 -46.97 50.43 14.37
N ALA A 8 -46.23 49.37 14.10
CA ALA A 8 -44.92 49.14 14.67
C ALA A 8 -44.08 48.37 13.69
N ALA A 9 -43.05 49.00 13.19
CA ALA A 9 -41.99 48.39 12.42
C ALA A 9 -41.12 47.52 13.36
N ALA A 10 -40.92 46.29 12.99
CA ALA A 10 -39.90 45.43 13.60
C ALA A 10 -38.93 45.00 12.53
N ALA A 11 -37.73 45.50 12.60
CA ALA A 11 -36.59 45.17 11.77
C ALA A 11 -36.20 43.70 12.02
N ALA A 12 -36.34 42.86 11.03
CA ALA A 12 -35.77 41.51 11.07
C ALA A 12 -34.32 41.58 10.62
N ALA A 13 -33.41 41.42 11.57
CA ALA A 13 -31.99 41.27 11.31
C ALA A 13 -31.77 39.90 10.64
N CYS A 14 -31.41 39.91 9.36
CA CYS A 14 -30.91 38.73 8.66
C CYS A 14 -29.51 38.38 9.18
N TRP A 15 -29.44 37.36 9.98
CA TRP A 15 -28.17 36.72 10.32
C TRP A 15 -27.79 35.79 9.16
N ALA A 16 -26.88 36.24 8.30
CA ALA A 16 -26.22 35.40 7.31
C ALA A 16 -25.24 34.49 8.02
N LEU A 17 -25.62 33.23 8.21
CA LEU A 17 -24.68 32.14 8.56
C LEU A 17 -23.82 31.87 7.33
N ALA A 18 -22.61 32.40 7.33
CA ALA A 18 -21.56 32.02 6.39
C ALA A 18 -21.13 30.58 6.72
N ALA A 19 -21.64 29.61 5.98
CA ALA A 19 -21.14 28.25 5.98
C ALA A 19 -19.76 28.25 5.31
N LEU A 20 -18.69 28.15 6.09
CA LEU A 20 -17.35 27.86 5.60
C LEU A 20 -17.33 26.41 5.10
N PRO A 21 -16.97 26.16 3.84
CA PRO A 21 -16.71 24.80 3.39
C PRO A 21 -15.44 24.33 4.10
N GLY A 22 -15.59 23.43 5.07
CA GLY A 22 -14.48 22.71 5.67
C GLY A 22 -13.79 21.91 4.58
N MET A 23 -12.62 22.37 4.13
CA MET A 23 -11.71 21.57 3.33
C MET A 23 -11.25 20.40 4.20
N LEU A 24 -11.84 19.22 3.99
CA LEU A 24 -11.24 17.97 4.42
C LEU A 24 -9.95 17.80 3.61
N SER A 25 -8.84 18.28 4.17
CA SER A 25 -7.52 17.89 3.70
C SER A 25 -7.37 16.41 4.00
N ALA A 26 -7.58 15.56 3.00
CA ALA A 26 -7.13 14.18 3.07
C ALA A 26 -5.62 14.19 3.36
N PRO A 27 -5.12 13.38 4.31
CA PRO A 27 -3.69 13.29 4.52
C PRO A 27 -3.06 12.83 3.21
N ALA A 28 -2.22 13.66 2.61
CA ALA A 28 -1.33 13.26 1.55
C ALA A 28 -0.43 12.17 2.14
N VAL A 29 -0.73 10.91 1.85
CA VAL A 29 0.16 9.79 2.16
C VAL A 29 1.45 10.11 1.41
N ALA A 30 2.53 10.32 2.17
CA ALA A 30 3.83 10.69 1.64
C ALA A 30 4.27 9.62 0.62
N ALA A 31 4.06 9.90 -0.66
CA ALA A 31 4.47 9.04 -1.77
C ALA A 31 6.00 8.91 -1.89
N ASP A 32 6.75 9.69 -1.10
CA ASP A 32 8.21 9.78 -1.17
C ASP A 32 8.95 8.80 -0.23
N THR A 33 8.23 8.02 0.58
CA THR A 33 8.82 7.03 1.51
C THR A 33 8.56 5.58 1.11
N ALA A 34 7.75 5.33 0.10
CA ALA A 34 7.47 3.98 -0.37
C ALA A 34 8.73 3.36 -1.02
N PRO A 35 9.08 2.12 -0.71
CA PRO A 35 10.27 1.47 -1.27
C PRO A 35 10.11 1.07 -2.74
N TYR A 36 8.99 1.41 -3.37
CA TYR A 36 8.62 1.05 -4.74
C TYR A 36 8.05 2.27 -5.49
N LYS A 37 8.14 2.24 -6.82
CA LYS A 37 7.39 3.14 -7.70
C LYS A 37 6.48 2.32 -8.60
N VAL A 38 5.23 2.77 -8.76
CA VAL A 38 4.23 2.08 -9.58
C VAL A 38 3.35 3.07 -10.34
N VAL A 39 3.04 2.72 -11.58
CA VAL A 39 2.11 3.44 -12.46
C VAL A 39 1.13 2.42 -13.03
N GLU A 40 -0.15 2.78 -13.11
CA GLU A 40 -1.21 1.93 -13.66
C GLU A 40 -1.32 0.54 -12.98
N GLY A 41 -0.80 0.40 -11.75
CA GLY A 41 -0.89 -0.80 -10.93
C GLY A 41 0.03 -1.96 -11.34
N ASN A 42 0.60 -1.95 -12.56
CA ASN A 42 1.46 -3.03 -13.08
C ASN A 42 2.76 -2.58 -13.74
N LYS A 43 2.96 -1.29 -13.93
CA LYS A 43 4.23 -0.73 -14.40
C LYS A 43 5.03 -0.23 -13.20
N VAL A 44 6.22 -0.77 -13.00
CA VAL A 44 7.03 -0.51 -11.80
C VAL A 44 8.45 -0.10 -12.17
N ASP A 45 9.16 0.50 -11.23
CA ASP A 45 10.59 0.78 -11.38
C ASP A 45 11.41 -0.51 -11.50
N ALA A 46 12.65 -0.37 -11.98
CA ALA A 46 13.55 -1.50 -12.24
C ALA A 46 13.84 -2.33 -10.98
N GLN A 47 13.98 -1.67 -9.81
CA GLN A 47 14.21 -2.35 -8.55
C GLN A 47 13.02 -3.21 -8.15
N THR A 48 11.81 -2.63 -8.18
CA THR A 48 10.57 -3.36 -7.86
C THR A 48 10.33 -4.51 -8.84
N LEU A 49 10.64 -4.31 -10.13
CA LEU A 49 10.56 -5.36 -11.14
C LEU A 49 11.54 -6.50 -10.85
N SER A 50 12.76 -6.20 -10.40
CA SER A 50 13.72 -7.22 -9.95
C SER A 50 13.18 -8.05 -8.79
N GLY A 51 12.51 -7.42 -7.83
CA GLY A 51 11.83 -8.10 -6.73
C GLY A 51 10.74 -9.08 -7.22
N TRP A 52 9.91 -8.66 -8.17
CA TRP A 52 8.92 -9.55 -8.79
C TRP A 52 9.57 -10.73 -9.52
N ARG A 53 10.66 -10.49 -10.24
CA ARG A 53 11.41 -11.56 -10.93
C ARG A 53 12.01 -12.55 -9.93
N THR A 54 12.56 -12.08 -8.82
CA THR A 54 13.07 -12.91 -7.73
C THR A 54 11.95 -13.75 -7.12
N TRP A 55 10.81 -13.17 -6.82
CA TRP A 55 9.60 -13.87 -6.37
C TRP A 55 9.24 -15.04 -7.28
N ARG A 56 9.18 -14.79 -8.59
CA ARG A 56 8.85 -15.80 -9.60
C ARG A 56 9.91 -16.89 -9.74
N ALA A 57 11.18 -16.48 -9.81
CA ALA A 57 12.29 -17.40 -9.99
C ALA A 57 12.46 -18.36 -8.80
N MET A 58 12.19 -17.89 -7.59
CA MET A 58 12.27 -18.70 -6.37
C MET A 58 10.98 -19.47 -6.07
N ALA A 59 9.97 -19.35 -6.94
CA ALA A 59 8.69 -20.05 -6.83
C ALA A 59 7.99 -19.88 -5.47
N CYS A 60 8.14 -18.68 -4.86
CA CYS A 60 7.57 -18.37 -3.55
C CYS A 60 6.04 -18.49 -3.53
N GLU A 61 5.39 -18.31 -4.68
CA GLU A 61 3.96 -18.47 -4.88
C GLU A 61 3.45 -19.88 -4.57
N ARG A 62 4.28 -20.91 -4.62
CA ARG A 62 3.87 -22.29 -4.29
C ARG A 62 3.41 -22.45 -2.86
N CYS A 63 3.92 -21.62 -1.95
CA CYS A 63 3.55 -21.63 -0.54
C CYS A 63 2.69 -20.42 -0.17
N HIS A 64 2.96 -19.25 -0.75
CA HIS A 64 2.32 -17.99 -0.36
C HIS A 64 1.14 -17.57 -1.24
N GLY A 65 0.79 -18.38 -2.27
CA GLY A 65 -0.26 -18.05 -3.22
C GLY A 65 0.20 -17.13 -4.36
N ALA A 66 -0.43 -17.25 -5.53
CA ALA A 66 -0.04 -16.51 -6.73
C ALA A 66 -0.24 -14.98 -6.60
N ALA A 67 -1.24 -14.58 -5.82
CA ALA A 67 -1.51 -13.18 -5.47
C ALA A 67 -1.00 -12.80 -4.05
N GLN A 68 -0.14 -13.64 -3.46
CA GLN A 68 0.43 -13.50 -2.11
C GLN A 68 -0.64 -13.55 -0.99
N GLU A 69 -1.79 -14.14 -1.27
CA GLU A 69 -2.93 -14.30 -0.37
C GLU A 69 -2.71 -15.32 0.74
N GLY A 70 -1.69 -16.16 0.61
CA GLY A 70 -1.42 -17.27 1.51
C GLY A 70 -2.01 -18.58 1.00
N MET A 71 -1.36 -19.70 1.35
CA MET A 71 -1.78 -21.09 1.13
C MET A 71 -1.26 -21.97 2.25
N VAL A 72 -0.15 -22.68 2.03
CA VAL A 72 0.61 -23.40 3.06
C VAL A 72 1.36 -22.40 3.94
N GLY A 73 1.94 -21.35 3.32
CA GLY A 73 2.52 -20.21 4.00
C GLY A 73 1.49 -19.10 4.27
N PRO A 74 1.80 -18.16 5.16
CA PRO A 74 0.89 -17.07 5.47
C PRO A 74 0.70 -16.10 4.30
N SER A 75 -0.41 -15.34 4.34
CA SER A 75 -0.64 -14.18 3.48
C SER A 75 0.50 -13.17 3.65
N LEU A 76 1.19 -12.84 2.55
CA LEU A 76 2.21 -11.80 2.55
C LEU A 76 1.60 -10.41 2.40
N VAL A 77 0.42 -10.32 1.78
CA VAL A 77 -0.37 -9.08 1.71
C VAL A 77 -0.69 -8.59 3.13
N ASP A 78 -1.05 -9.49 4.04
CA ASP A 78 -1.33 -9.13 5.43
C ASP A 78 -0.06 -9.02 6.28
N SER A 79 0.90 -9.91 6.09
CA SER A 79 2.14 -9.92 6.86
C SER A 79 2.92 -8.62 6.71
N LEU A 80 3.01 -8.06 5.49
CA LEU A 80 3.77 -6.83 5.21
C LEU A 80 3.07 -5.55 5.70
N LYS A 81 1.84 -5.65 6.22
CA LYS A 81 1.19 -4.53 6.91
C LYS A 81 1.82 -4.24 8.27
N VAL A 82 2.38 -5.28 8.91
CA VAL A 82 2.89 -5.24 10.28
C VAL A 82 4.40 -5.49 10.39
N LEU A 83 4.99 -6.23 9.45
CA LEU A 83 6.42 -6.51 9.44
C LEU A 83 7.22 -5.29 8.99
N SER A 84 8.20 -4.90 9.77
CA SER A 84 9.24 -3.98 9.33
C SER A 84 10.10 -4.62 8.23
N LYS A 85 10.86 -3.78 7.51
CA LYS A 85 11.78 -4.23 6.47
C LYS A 85 12.83 -5.21 7.02
N ASP A 86 13.37 -4.93 8.20
CA ASP A 86 14.41 -5.75 8.80
C ASP A 86 13.87 -7.10 9.29
N GLU A 87 12.67 -7.12 9.86
CA GLU A 87 11.98 -8.36 10.23
C GLU A 87 11.67 -9.22 8.99
N PHE A 88 11.23 -8.60 7.91
CA PHE A 88 11.03 -9.27 6.64
C PHE A 88 12.34 -9.90 6.12
N LYS A 89 13.42 -9.13 6.07
CA LYS A 89 14.73 -9.62 5.64
C LYS A 89 15.21 -10.79 6.50
N ALA A 90 15.10 -10.67 7.81
CA ALA A 90 15.45 -11.73 8.74
C ALA A 90 14.60 -12.99 8.51
N ALA A 91 13.28 -12.84 8.32
CA ALA A 91 12.37 -13.96 8.07
C ALA A 91 12.69 -14.69 6.77
N VAL A 92 13.03 -13.99 5.69
CA VAL A 92 13.39 -14.60 4.41
C VAL A 92 14.76 -15.24 4.46
N LEU A 93 15.80 -14.53 4.91
CA LEU A 93 17.17 -15.02 4.87
C LEU A 93 17.38 -16.17 5.86
N LYS A 94 16.88 -16.08 7.08
CA LYS A 94 17.03 -17.14 8.09
C LYS A 94 16.01 -18.29 7.89
N GLY A 95 14.90 -18.02 7.20
CA GLY A 95 13.81 -18.98 7.08
C GLY A 95 13.03 -19.17 8.38
N ARG A 96 12.12 -20.11 8.33
CA ARG A 96 11.36 -20.65 9.47
C ARG A 96 11.21 -22.15 9.25
N ILE A 97 12.33 -22.85 9.40
CA ILE A 97 12.47 -24.27 9.02
C ILE A 97 11.40 -25.12 9.73
N GLU A 98 11.16 -24.84 11.01
CA GLU A 98 10.15 -25.54 11.83
C GLU A 98 8.70 -25.34 11.32
N LYS A 99 8.49 -24.34 10.45
CA LYS A 99 7.21 -24.04 9.79
C LYS A 99 7.21 -24.35 8.29
N GLY A 100 8.27 -25.02 7.82
CA GLY A 100 8.40 -25.42 6.42
C GLY A 100 8.91 -24.31 5.48
N MET A 101 9.27 -23.13 5.97
CA MET A 101 9.89 -22.08 5.17
C MET A 101 11.41 -22.24 5.17
N PRO A 102 12.05 -22.57 4.01
CA PRO A 102 13.51 -22.70 3.96
C PRO A 102 14.20 -21.35 4.19
N ASN A 103 15.50 -21.41 4.53
CA ASN A 103 16.36 -20.23 4.54
C ASN A 103 16.83 -19.92 3.10
N PHE A 104 17.07 -18.65 2.83
CA PHE A 104 17.52 -18.18 1.52
C PHE A 104 18.83 -17.36 1.58
N ASP A 105 19.55 -17.40 2.70
CA ASP A 105 20.79 -16.64 2.89
C ASP A 105 21.90 -17.08 1.93
N THR A 106 21.96 -18.36 1.56
CA THR A 106 22.90 -18.90 0.58
C THR A 106 22.49 -18.69 -0.88
N SER A 107 21.25 -18.28 -1.13
CA SER A 107 20.77 -17.94 -2.47
C SER A 107 21.23 -16.54 -2.85
N LYS A 108 22.23 -16.43 -3.74
CA LYS A 108 22.68 -15.13 -4.27
C LYS A 108 21.52 -14.32 -4.87
N MET A 109 20.62 -14.99 -5.59
CA MET A 109 19.45 -14.33 -6.19
C MET A 109 18.58 -13.64 -5.13
N VAL A 110 18.36 -14.26 -3.98
CA VAL A 110 17.56 -13.68 -2.91
C VAL A 110 18.37 -12.65 -2.11
N SER A 111 19.58 -13.00 -1.67
CA SER A 111 20.38 -12.13 -0.81
C SER A 111 20.75 -10.80 -1.49
N GLU A 112 21.08 -10.82 -2.78
CA GLU A 112 21.41 -9.62 -3.56
C GLU A 112 20.14 -8.79 -3.92
N ASN A 113 18.96 -9.42 -3.97
CA ASN A 113 17.71 -8.77 -4.35
C ASN A 113 16.71 -8.67 -3.18
N ILE A 114 17.15 -8.83 -1.94
CA ILE A 114 16.24 -8.86 -0.79
C ILE A 114 15.48 -7.53 -0.61
N ASP A 115 16.12 -6.40 -0.88
CA ASP A 115 15.48 -5.08 -0.82
C ASP A 115 14.48 -4.89 -1.96
N SER A 116 14.79 -5.40 -3.14
CA SER A 116 13.90 -5.41 -4.30
C SER A 116 12.67 -6.30 -4.05
N LEU A 117 12.89 -7.47 -3.45
CA LEU A 117 11.82 -8.39 -3.07
C LEU A 117 10.88 -7.74 -2.04
N TYR A 118 11.45 -7.05 -1.05
CA TYR A 118 10.66 -6.28 -0.09
C TYR A 118 9.84 -5.19 -0.78
N ALA A 119 10.45 -4.42 -1.68
CA ALA A 119 9.76 -3.35 -2.42
C ALA A 119 8.54 -3.89 -3.19
N TYR A 120 8.72 -4.98 -3.93
CA TYR A 120 7.62 -5.65 -4.63
C TYR A 120 6.51 -6.09 -3.68
N LEU A 121 6.83 -6.86 -2.65
CA LEU A 121 5.85 -7.42 -1.73
C LEU A 121 5.17 -6.34 -0.89
N LYS A 122 5.89 -5.28 -0.51
CA LYS A 122 5.30 -4.12 0.17
C LYS A 122 4.29 -3.41 -0.73
N GLY A 123 4.62 -3.18 -2.00
CA GLY A 123 3.68 -2.59 -2.95
C GLY A 123 2.43 -3.45 -3.18
N ARG A 124 2.55 -4.78 -3.10
CA ARG A 124 1.42 -5.70 -3.11
C ARG A 124 0.56 -5.56 -1.85
N SER A 125 1.21 -5.51 -0.69
CA SER A 125 0.56 -5.35 0.63
C SER A 125 -0.19 -4.02 0.75
N ASP A 126 0.38 -2.96 0.21
CA ASP A 126 -0.24 -1.62 0.20
C ASP A 126 -1.38 -1.49 -0.84
N GLY A 127 -1.60 -2.52 -1.67
CA GLY A 127 -2.60 -2.50 -2.74
C GLY A 127 -2.20 -1.64 -3.96
N ALA A 128 -1.00 -1.08 -3.97
CA ALA A 128 -0.51 -0.23 -5.05
C ALA A 128 -0.15 -1.05 -6.30
N ILE A 129 0.41 -2.25 -6.12
CA ILE A 129 0.78 -3.15 -7.21
C ILE A 129 -0.29 -4.23 -7.35
N GLN A 130 -0.86 -4.36 -8.56
CA GLN A 130 -1.85 -5.38 -8.87
C GLN A 130 -1.22 -6.77 -9.03
N PRO A 131 -1.96 -7.87 -8.75
CA PRO A 131 -1.47 -9.22 -9.03
C PRO A 131 -1.24 -9.43 -10.53
N GLY A 132 -0.27 -10.30 -10.86
CA GLY A 132 -0.02 -10.68 -12.24
C GLY A 132 1.35 -10.24 -12.77
N ARG A 133 1.42 -10.04 -14.09
CA ARG A 133 2.67 -9.70 -14.77
C ARG A 133 3.00 -8.22 -14.63
N LEU A 134 4.21 -7.93 -14.19
CA LEU A 134 4.73 -6.57 -14.10
C LEU A 134 5.56 -6.20 -15.34
N GLN A 135 5.61 -4.90 -15.62
CA GLN A 135 6.39 -4.28 -16.68
C GLN A 135 7.26 -3.16 -16.09
N GLU A 136 8.31 -2.80 -16.79
CA GLU A 136 9.15 -1.67 -16.37
C GLU A 136 8.54 -0.35 -16.88
N ILE A 137 8.55 0.67 -16.02
CA ILE A 137 8.12 2.02 -16.39
C ILE A 137 8.98 2.51 -17.57
N GLY A 138 8.35 3.00 -18.62
CA GLY A 138 9.04 3.55 -19.79
C GLY A 138 9.48 2.54 -20.83
N LYS A 139 9.03 1.28 -20.73
CA LYS A 139 9.28 0.24 -21.74
C LYS A 139 8.00 -0.36 -22.30
#